data_df6e0c178e1f814667d9f05f29b144df
#
_entry.id   df6e0c178e1f814667d9f05f29b144df
#
_cell.length_a   1.000
_cell.length_b   1.000
_cell.length_c   1.000
_cell.angle_alpha   90.00
_cell.angle_beta   90.00
_cell.angle_gamma   90.00
#
_symmetry.space_group_name_H-M   'P 1'
#
loop_
_entity.id
_entity.type
_entity.pdbx_description
1 polymer ?
#
loop_
_entity_poly.entity_id
_entity_poly.type
_entity_poly.pdbx_seq_one_letter_code
_entity_poly.pdbx_strand_id
1 'polypeptide(L)'
;MKRFATLTILAVATALTISILTAGPAGCAGFSDPELKAFDQGTLVYVATVRKDGNQSTAAPVWFTMSADRAQLLIQTKKGTWKDKRIRRGSPVIVWIGAANGPAFIGKAEITMDGAVVDKILTDYPKKYGMMDSVVGPSRGNFESGDRIAIRITPIKDLPADFSSAPGTPAPKL
;
A
#
# COMPACT_ATOMS: atom_id res chain seq x y z
N MET A 1 85.11 14.12 13.86
CA MET A 1 83.77 14.24 14.46
C MET A 1 82.74 14.17 13.32
N LYS A 2 82.13 13.00 13.11
CA LYS A 2 81.11 12.80 12.04
C LYS A 2 79.73 12.88 12.66
N ARG A 3 78.89 13.85 12.29
CA ARG A 3 77.50 13.96 12.74
C ARG A 3 76.60 13.19 11.77
N PHE A 4 75.90 12.17 12.23
CA PHE A 4 74.88 11.45 11.52
C PHE A 4 73.56 12.20 11.70
N ALA A 5 72.96 12.65 10.61
CA ALA A 5 71.59 13.21 10.59
C ALA A 5 70.63 12.06 10.37
N THR A 6 69.72 11.83 11.33
CA THR A 6 68.67 10.85 11.24
C THR A 6 67.47 11.46 10.55
N LEU A 7 67.12 10.96 9.37
CA LEU A 7 65.97 11.36 8.60
C LEU A 7 64.72 10.55 9.03
N THR A 8 63.80 11.19 9.71
CA THR A 8 62.53 10.57 10.11
C THR A 8 61.54 10.72 8.99
N ILE A 9 61.14 9.63 8.34
CA ILE A 9 60.11 9.57 7.31
C ILE A 9 58.77 9.40 8.01
N LEU A 10 57.93 10.43 7.96
CA LEU A 10 56.55 10.38 8.45
C LEU A 10 55.65 9.82 7.34
N ALA A 11 55.21 8.55 7.49
CA ALA A 11 54.25 7.93 6.58
C ALA A 11 52.83 8.35 6.97
N VAL A 12 52.21 9.20 6.16
CA VAL A 12 50.77 9.55 6.26
C VAL A 12 49.99 8.48 5.56
N ALA A 13 49.33 7.59 6.33
CA ALA A 13 48.41 6.62 5.81
C ALA A 13 47.02 7.29 5.66
N THR A 14 46.63 7.67 4.45
CA THR A 14 45.28 8.09 4.10
C THR A 14 44.36 6.88 3.99
N ALA A 15 43.56 6.65 5.03
CA ALA A 15 42.51 5.63 4.98
C ALA A 15 41.36 6.11 4.08
N LEU A 16 41.26 5.54 2.89
CA LEU A 16 40.14 5.73 1.98
C LEU A 16 38.96 4.88 2.44
N THR A 17 38.01 5.49 3.17
CA THR A 17 36.76 4.82 3.54
C THR A 17 35.86 4.74 2.31
N ILE A 18 35.83 3.59 1.67
CA ILE A 18 34.85 3.28 0.62
C ILE A 18 33.53 2.98 1.33
N SER A 19 32.60 3.96 1.32
CA SER A 19 31.21 3.72 1.70
C SER A 19 30.56 2.89 0.60
N ILE A 20 30.45 1.59 0.83
CA ILE A 20 29.66 0.69 -0.02
C ILE A 20 28.19 1.04 0.26
N LEU A 21 27.57 1.82 -0.64
CA LEU A 21 26.11 1.91 -0.69
C LEU A 21 25.59 0.54 -1.10
N THR A 22 25.19 -0.28 -0.16
CA THR A 22 24.45 -1.51 -0.45
C THR A 22 23.07 -1.07 -0.93
N ALA A 23 22.89 -1.01 -2.26
CA ALA A 23 21.55 -1.04 -2.83
C ALA A 23 20.94 -2.36 -2.36
N GLY A 24 20.03 -2.29 -1.39
CA GLY A 24 19.22 -3.42 -0.99
C GLY A 24 18.48 -3.97 -2.22
N PRO A 25 18.12 -5.25 -2.24
CA PRO A 25 17.31 -5.81 -3.33
C PRO A 25 16.09 -4.91 -3.49
N ALA A 26 15.65 -4.68 -4.74
CA ALA A 26 14.38 -4.07 -5.06
C ALA A 26 13.27 -4.99 -4.51
N GLY A 27 13.14 -4.99 -3.18
CA GLY A 27 12.15 -5.72 -2.43
C GLY A 27 10.81 -5.02 -2.64
N CYS A 28 9.75 -5.77 -2.64
CA CYS A 28 8.37 -5.32 -2.64
C CYS A 28 8.27 -4.02 -1.84
N ALA A 29 7.90 -2.93 -2.52
CA ALA A 29 7.71 -1.66 -1.86
C ALA A 29 6.65 -1.87 -0.78
N GLY A 30 7.05 -1.86 0.48
CA GLY A 30 6.14 -1.81 1.62
C GLY A 30 5.52 -0.42 1.70
N PHE A 31 4.60 -0.23 2.62
CA PHE A 31 4.08 1.10 2.91
C PHE A 31 5.16 1.96 3.57
N SER A 32 5.23 3.22 3.19
CA SER A 32 6.09 4.22 3.82
C SER A 32 5.61 4.54 5.25
N ASP A 33 6.49 5.06 6.10
CA ASP A 33 6.13 5.45 7.48
C ASP A 33 4.97 6.45 7.54
N PRO A 34 4.89 7.48 6.68
CA PRO A 34 3.73 8.37 6.62
C PRO A 34 2.41 7.63 6.29
N GLU A 35 2.45 6.65 5.37
CA GLU A 35 1.27 5.85 5.04
C GLU A 35 0.86 4.95 6.20
N LEU A 36 1.81 4.27 6.85
CA LEU A 36 1.53 3.45 8.02
C LEU A 36 0.88 4.27 9.15
N LYS A 37 1.40 5.46 9.41
CA LYS A 37 0.80 6.41 10.38
C LYS A 37 -0.61 6.83 9.96
N ALA A 38 -0.82 7.10 8.67
CA ALA A 38 -2.13 7.46 8.16
C ALA A 38 -3.14 6.30 8.26
N PHE A 39 -2.71 5.05 8.06
CA PHE A 39 -3.55 3.86 8.30
C PHE A 39 -3.95 3.69 9.77
N ASP A 40 -3.04 3.99 10.70
CA ASP A 40 -3.32 3.89 12.14
C ASP A 40 -4.35 4.93 12.60
N GLN A 41 -4.37 6.09 11.97
CA GLN A 41 -5.28 7.19 12.29
C GLN A 41 -6.57 7.16 11.46
N GLY A 42 -6.53 6.54 10.27
CA GLY A 42 -7.63 6.54 9.32
C GLY A 42 -8.67 5.45 9.59
N THR A 43 -9.93 5.80 9.42
CA THR A 43 -11.04 4.83 9.44
C THR A 43 -11.45 4.35 8.06
N LEU A 44 -11.12 5.10 7.01
CA LEU A 44 -11.46 4.80 5.63
C LEU A 44 -10.25 4.92 4.72
N VAL A 45 -10.30 4.21 3.61
CA VAL A 45 -9.48 4.49 2.43
C VAL A 45 -10.40 4.83 1.25
N TYR A 46 -9.93 5.65 0.35
CA TYR A 46 -10.63 5.98 -0.89
C TYR A 46 -9.95 5.25 -2.04
N VAL A 47 -10.70 4.41 -2.73
CA VAL A 47 -10.15 3.52 -3.75
C VAL A 47 -10.73 3.84 -5.12
N ALA A 48 -9.88 4.28 -6.04
CA ALA A 48 -10.17 4.36 -7.46
C ALA A 48 -9.54 3.18 -8.21
N THR A 49 -10.12 2.82 -9.35
CA THR A 49 -9.60 1.82 -10.28
C THR A 49 -9.31 2.46 -11.62
N VAL A 50 -8.33 1.97 -12.36
CA VAL A 50 -8.03 2.49 -13.69
C VAL A 50 -9.03 1.94 -14.71
N ARG A 51 -9.59 2.82 -15.53
CA ARG A 51 -10.51 2.47 -16.61
C ARG A 51 -9.74 2.02 -17.86
N LYS A 52 -10.47 1.56 -18.89
CA LYS A 52 -9.86 1.16 -20.17
C LYS A 52 -9.24 2.34 -20.93
N ASP A 53 -9.74 3.55 -20.71
CA ASP A 53 -9.23 4.80 -21.30
C ASP A 53 -7.97 5.34 -20.59
N GLY A 54 -7.45 4.61 -19.58
CA GLY A 54 -6.29 5.02 -18.80
C GLY A 54 -6.60 6.02 -17.69
N ASN A 55 -7.83 6.45 -17.55
CA ASN A 55 -8.23 7.40 -16.51
C ASN A 55 -8.70 6.69 -15.25
N GLN A 56 -8.56 7.35 -14.11
CA GLN A 56 -9.08 6.83 -12.85
C GLN A 56 -10.61 6.97 -12.77
N SER A 57 -11.23 6.03 -12.05
CA SER A 57 -12.64 6.12 -11.67
C SER A 57 -12.82 7.08 -10.50
N THR A 58 -14.06 7.36 -10.14
CA THR A 58 -14.37 7.99 -8.85
C THR A 58 -13.73 7.19 -7.71
N ALA A 59 -13.03 7.87 -6.82
CA ALA A 59 -12.50 7.32 -5.59
C ALA A 59 -13.66 7.08 -4.61
N ALA A 60 -13.91 5.84 -4.25
CA ALA A 60 -14.99 5.47 -3.34
C ALA A 60 -14.44 5.16 -1.95
N PRO A 61 -15.09 5.65 -0.86
CA PRO A 61 -14.70 5.29 0.50
C PRO A 61 -14.95 3.80 0.75
N VAL A 62 -14.00 3.15 1.40
CA VAL A 62 -14.03 1.70 1.70
C VAL A 62 -13.45 1.45 3.08
N TRP A 63 -14.05 0.53 3.80
CA TRP A 63 -13.49 -0.03 5.02
C TRP A 63 -12.27 -0.88 4.70
N PHE A 64 -11.31 -0.90 5.62
CA PHE A 64 -10.07 -1.63 5.43
C PHE A 64 -9.50 -2.20 6.73
N THR A 65 -8.66 -3.20 6.57
CA THR A 65 -7.67 -3.63 7.57
C THR A 65 -6.33 -3.87 6.89
N MET A 66 -5.30 -4.17 7.67
CA MET A 66 -3.97 -4.49 7.16
C MET A 66 -3.70 -5.99 7.32
N SER A 67 -2.86 -6.56 6.46
CA SER A 67 -2.29 -7.88 6.70
C SER A 67 -1.50 -7.90 8.03
N ALA A 68 -1.25 -9.10 8.57
CA ALA A 68 -0.57 -9.23 9.85
C ALA A 68 0.85 -8.62 9.86
N ASP A 69 1.55 -8.71 8.74
CA ASP A 69 2.87 -8.13 8.50
C ASP A 69 2.81 -6.64 8.10
N ARG A 70 1.61 -6.07 7.98
CA ARG A 70 1.35 -4.69 7.54
C ARG A 70 1.88 -4.35 6.14
N ALA A 71 2.20 -5.36 5.33
CA ALA A 71 2.70 -5.18 3.97
C ALA A 71 1.59 -5.02 2.92
N GLN A 72 0.35 -5.32 3.28
CA GLN A 72 -0.79 -5.32 2.36
C GLN A 72 -2.02 -4.69 3.00
N LEU A 73 -2.78 -3.96 2.17
CA LEU A 73 -4.10 -3.45 2.53
C LEU A 73 -5.16 -4.48 2.14
N LEU A 74 -6.07 -4.78 3.06
CA LEU A 74 -7.15 -5.72 2.87
C LEU A 74 -8.49 -4.97 2.89
N ILE A 75 -9.26 -5.13 1.82
CA ILE A 75 -10.60 -4.57 1.69
C ILE A 75 -11.58 -5.63 1.20
N GLN A 76 -12.85 -5.32 1.23
CA GLN A 76 -13.88 -6.17 0.63
C GLN A 76 -14.78 -5.33 -0.28
N THR A 77 -15.44 -6.01 -1.23
CA THR A 77 -16.45 -5.38 -2.08
C THR A 77 -17.52 -6.38 -2.48
N LYS A 78 -18.66 -5.87 -2.94
CA LYS A 78 -19.70 -6.72 -3.51
C LYS A 78 -19.25 -7.25 -4.88
N LYS A 79 -19.48 -8.53 -5.16
CA LYS A 79 -19.23 -9.15 -6.47
C LYS A 79 -20.02 -8.43 -7.58
N GLY A 80 -19.46 -8.38 -8.77
CA GLY A 80 -20.09 -7.77 -9.94
C GLY A 80 -20.00 -6.25 -10.03
N THR A 81 -19.43 -5.57 -9.03
CA THR A 81 -19.19 -4.12 -9.08
C THR A 81 -18.16 -3.76 -10.15
N TRP A 82 -18.10 -2.48 -10.55
CA TRP A 82 -17.08 -2.00 -11.47
C TRP A 82 -15.66 -2.19 -10.92
N LYS A 83 -15.49 -2.09 -9.60
CA LYS A 83 -14.22 -2.36 -8.92
C LYS A 83 -13.80 -3.81 -9.13
N ASP A 84 -14.68 -4.78 -8.86
CA ASP A 84 -14.45 -6.20 -9.09
C ASP A 84 -14.06 -6.46 -10.56
N LYS A 85 -14.87 -5.98 -11.52
CA LYS A 85 -14.64 -6.20 -12.94
C LYS A 85 -13.29 -5.65 -13.43
N ARG A 86 -12.87 -4.48 -12.91
CA ARG A 86 -11.60 -3.85 -13.29
C ARG A 86 -10.39 -4.55 -12.66
N ILE A 87 -10.50 -4.94 -11.40
CA ILE A 87 -9.42 -5.71 -10.73
C ILE A 87 -9.23 -7.06 -11.42
N ARG A 88 -10.30 -7.78 -11.76
CA ARG A 88 -10.19 -9.04 -12.54
C ARG A 88 -9.51 -8.87 -13.89
N ARG A 89 -9.61 -7.68 -14.48
CA ARG A 89 -8.91 -7.35 -15.73
C ARG A 89 -7.43 -7.01 -15.53
N GLY A 90 -6.94 -7.00 -14.27
CA GLY A 90 -5.58 -6.60 -13.95
C GLY A 90 -5.37 -5.09 -13.83
N SER A 91 -6.46 -4.29 -13.74
CA SER A 91 -6.30 -2.85 -13.53
C SER A 91 -5.70 -2.55 -12.18
N PRO A 92 -4.67 -1.68 -12.09
CA PRO A 92 -4.17 -1.20 -10.82
C PRO A 92 -5.23 -0.38 -10.10
N VAL A 93 -5.02 -0.21 -8.80
CA VAL A 93 -5.83 0.65 -7.94
C VAL A 93 -5.02 1.83 -7.45
N ILE A 94 -5.69 2.95 -7.24
CA ILE A 94 -5.12 4.12 -6.58
C ILE A 94 -5.87 4.26 -5.27
N VAL A 95 -5.10 4.41 -4.20
CA VAL A 95 -5.63 4.45 -2.82
C VAL A 95 -5.17 5.72 -2.14
N TRP A 96 -6.11 6.46 -1.56
CA TRP A 96 -5.86 7.58 -0.64
C TRP A 96 -6.25 7.15 0.77
N ILE A 97 -5.43 7.47 1.75
CA ILE A 97 -5.58 7.02 3.14
C ILE A 97 -6.24 8.12 3.97
N GLY A 98 -7.30 7.78 4.69
CA GLY A 98 -8.01 8.66 5.61
C GLY A 98 -8.96 9.65 4.92
N ALA A 99 -8.53 10.31 3.84
CA ALA A 99 -9.30 11.29 3.09
C ALA A 99 -8.96 11.22 1.60
N ALA A 100 -9.82 11.76 0.74
CA ALA A 100 -9.62 11.78 -0.72
C ALA A 100 -8.42 12.65 -1.18
N ASN A 101 -7.82 13.39 -0.27
CA ASN A 101 -6.59 14.18 -0.45
C ASN A 101 -5.50 13.76 0.55
N GLY A 102 -5.63 12.60 1.17
CA GLY A 102 -4.62 12.03 2.07
C GLY A 102 -3.41 11.46 1.33
N PRO A 103 -2.45 10.90 2.07
CA PRO A 103 -1.34 10.15 1.47
C PRO A 103 -1.88 9.11 0.50
N ALA A 104 -1.22 8.97 -0.65
CA ALA A 104 -1.72 8.13 -1.73
C ALA A 104 -0.65 7.23 -2.33
N PHE A 105 -1.06 6.08 -2.79
CA PHE A 105 -0.21 5.14 -3.52
C PHE A 105 -0.96 4.46 -4.66
N ILE A 106 -0.23 3.94 -5.64
CA ILE A 106 -0.74 3.01 -6.63
C ILE A 106 -0.35 1.59 -6.22
N GLY A 107 -1.31 0.66 -6.29
CA GLY A 107 -1.12 -0.71 -5.86
C GLY A 107 -1.66 -1.75 -6.86
N LYS A 108 -1.09 -2.94 -6.78
CA LYS A 108 -1.63 -4.14 -7.41
C LYS A 108 -2.73 -4.70 -6.53
N ALA A 109 -3.92 -4.85 -7.09
CA ALA A 109 -5.06 -5.43 -6.40
C ALA A 109 -5.33 -6.85 -6.91
N GLU A 110 -5.53 -7.78 -5.99
CA GLU A 110 -5.84 -9.18 -6.28
C GLU A 110 -7.08 -9.60 -5.51
N ILE A 111 -8.01 -10.25 -6.20
CA ILE A 111 -9.16 -10.87 -5.56
C ILE A 111 -8.71 -12.17 -4.95
N THR A 112 -9.07 -12.38 -3.69
CA THR A 112 -8.73 -13.59 -2.96
C THR A 112 -9.93 -14.09 -2.16
N MET A 113 -10.01 -15.41 -2.00
CA MET A 113 -10.91 -16.10 -1.08
C MET A 113 -10.12 -16.90 -0.03
N ASP A 114 -8.85 -16.52 0.14
CA ASP A 114 -7.99 -17.07 1.19
C ASP A 114 -8.66 -16.90 2.55
N GLY A 115 -8.84 -18.01 3.25
CA GLY A 115 -9.51 -18.05 4.55
C GLY A 115 -8.87 -17.14 5.58
N ALA A 116 -7.53 -17.05 5.60
CA ALA A 116 -6.80 -16.18 6.53
C ALA A 116 -7.08 -14.70 6.26
N VAL A 117 -7.22 -14.29 5.00
CA VAL A 117 -7.58 -12.91 4.62
C VAL A 117 -9.02 -12.60 5.01
N VAL A 118 -9.95 -13.52 4.72
CA VAL A 118 -11.36 -13.37 5.10
C VAL A 118 -11.51 -13.30 6.60
N ASP A 119 -10.84 -14.19 7.36
CA ASP A 119 -10.86 -14.21 8.82
C ASP A 119 -10.30 -12.91 9.41
N LYS A 120 -9.23 -12.39 8.83
CA LYS A 120 -8.65 -11.10 9.25
C LYS A 120 -9.65 -9.95 9.08
N ILE A 121 -10.34 -9.88 7.94
CA ILE A 121 -11.39 -8.88 7.70
C ILE A 121 -12.53 -9.02 8.71
N LEU A 122 -13.05 -10.25 8.89
CA LEU A 122 -14.17 -10.53 9.81
C LEU A 122 -13.82 -10.30 11.29
N THR A 123 -12.53 -10.42 11.64
CA THR A 123 -12.05 -10.19 13.02
C THR A 123 -11.80 -8.71 13.31
N ASP A 124 -11.26 -7.98 12.33
CA ASP A 124 -10.81 -6.60 12.55
C ASP A 124 -11.91 -5.57 12.32
N TYR A 125 -12.82 -5.81 11.39
CA TYR A 125 -13.89 -4.85 11.09
C TYR A 125 -14.78 -4.54 12.30
N PRO A 126 -15.28 -5.53 13.07
CA PRO A 126 -16.04 -5.23 14.27
C PRO A 126 -15.29 -4.38 15.30
N LYS A 127 -13.96 -4.64 15.44
CA LYS A 127 -13.11 -3.89 16.37
C LYS A 127 -12.92 -2.43 15.92
N LYS A 128 -12.78 -2.23 14.60
CA LYS A 128 -12.49 -0.92 14.03
C LYS A 128 -13.74 -0.08 13.81
N TYR A 129 -14.84 -0.70 13.39
CA TYR A 129 -16.09 -0.01 12.98
C TYR A 129 -17.25 -0.19 13.95
N GLY A 130 -17.09 -1.05 14.97
CA GLY A 130 -18.04 -1.21 16.04
C GLY A 130 -19.43 -1.61 15.56
N MET A 131 -20.47 -0.93 16.06
CA MET A 131 -21.86 -1.24 15.76
C MET A 131 -22.22 -1.10 14.27
N MET A 132 -21.51 -0.28 13.50
CA MET A 132 -21.75 -0.14 12.07
C MET A 132 -21.43 -1.44 11.31
N ASP A 133 -20.44 -2.23 11.78
CA ASP A 133 -20.15 -3.53 11.17
C ASP A 133 -21.32 -4.51 11.30
N SER A 134 -22.02 -4.50 12.43
CA SER A 134 -23.19 -5.37 12.65
C SER A 134 -24.34 -5.08 11.68
N VAL A 135 -24.42 -3.84 11.14
CA VAL A 135 -25.50 -3.43 10.25
C VAL A 135 -25.14 -3.59 8.78
N VAL A 136 -23.90 -3.22 8.39
CA VAL A 136 -23.50 -3.14 6.97
C VAL A 136 -22.22 -3.91 6.66
N GLY A 137 -21.57 -4.47 7.67
CA GLY A 137 -20.35 -5.26 7.51
C GLY A 137 -20.57 -6.59 6.78
N PRO A 138 -19.50 -7.21 6.31
CA PRO A 138 -19.57 -8.52 5.71
C PRO A 138 -19.75 -9.61 6.76
N SER A 139 -20.48 -10.67 6.44
CA SER A 139 -20.52 -11.92 7.20
C SER A 139 -19.74 -13.01 6.49
N ARG A 140 -19.39 -14.09 7.20
CA ARG A 140 -18.77 -15.26 6.59
C ARG A 140 -19.62 -15.82 5.46
N GLY A 141 -20.94 -15.93 5.66
CA GLY A 141 -21.87 -16.41 4.63
C GLY A 141 -21.84 -15.56 3.36
N ASN A 142 -21.59 -14.25 3.45
CA ASN A 142 -21.46 -13.40 2.25
C ASN A 142 -20.22 -13.76 1.41
N PHE A 143 -19.12 -14.19 2.05
CA PHE A 143 -17.92 -14.65 1.32
C PHE A 143 -18.14 -16.07 0.78
N GLU A 144 -18.74 -16.97 1.55
CA GLU A 144 -19.03 -18.34 1.13
C GLU A 144 -20.01 -18.40 -0.04
N SER A 145 -21.05 -17.56 -0.04
CA SER A 145 -21.98 -17.43 -1.17
C SER A 145 -21.34 -16.74 -2.39
N GLY A 146 -20.21 -16.08 -2.18
CA GLY A 146 -19.57 -15.27 -3.21
C GLY A 146 -20.25 -13.93 -3.48
N ASP A 147 -21.17 -13.47 -2.64
CA ASP A 147 -21.78 -12.14 -2.73
C ASP A 147 -20.77 -11.03 -2.42
N ARG A 148 -19.82 -11.35 -1.53
CA ARG A 148 -18.67 -10.49 -1.21
C ARG A 148 -17.38 -11.18 -1.60
N ILE A 149 -16.41 -10.38 -1.98
CA ILE A 149 -15.06 -10.81 -2.30
C ILE A 149 -14.06 -10.00 -1.48
N ALA A 150 -13.02 -10.66 -1.02
CA ALA A 150 -11.87 -10.01 -0.41
C ALA A 150 -10.89 -9.55 -1.50
N ILE A 151 -10.24 -8.43 -1.28
CA ILE A 151 -9.24 -7.86 -2.16
C ILE A 151 -8.00 -7.56 -1.33
N ARG A 152 -6.89 -8.06 -1.78
CA ARG A 152 -5.55 -7.78 -1.27
C ARG A 152 -4.90 -6.74 -2.17
N ILE A 153 -4.38 -5.67 -1.59
CA ILE A 153 -3.71 -4.59 -2.34
C ILE A 153 -2.28 -4.49 -1.83
N THR A 154 -1.34 -4.71 -2.73
CA THR A 154 0.11 -4.55 -2.47
C THR A 154 0.56 -3.22 -3.07
N PRO A 155 1.21 -2.33 -2.31
CA PRO A 155 1.70 -1.06 -2.83
C PRO A 155 2.78 -1.31 -3.88
N ILE A 156 2.79 -0.48 -4.93
CA ILE A 156 3.80 -0.49 -6.00
C ILE A 156 4.64 0.78 -5.92
N LYS A 157 3.99 1.93 -5.71
CA LYS A 157 4.64 3.23 -5.76
C LYS A 157 3.80 4.27 -5.02
N ASP A 158 4.46 5.08 -4.19
CA ASP A 158 3.86 6.25 -3.56
C ASP A 158 3.53 7.30 -4.62
N LEU A 159 2.49 8.08 -4.37
CA LEU A 159 2.07 9.17 -5.23
C LEU A 159 2.35 10.51 -4.55
N PRO A 160 2.53 11.59 -5.35
CA PRO A 160 2.65 12.94 -4.79
C PRO A 160 1.47 13.28 -3.87
N ALA A 161 1.73 14.04 -2.81
CA ALA A 161 0.70 14.41 -1.83
C ALA A 161 -0.47 15.21 -2.42
N ASP A 162 -0.26 15.87 -3.55
CA ASP A 162 -1.25 16.64 -4.30
C ASP A 162 -1.90 15.84 -5.44
N PHE A 163 -1.64 14.53 -5.53
CA PHE A 163 -2.22 13.70 -6.57
C PHE A 163 -3.74 13.67 -6.47
N SER A 164 -4.41 14.16 -7.51
CA SER A 164 -5.84 14.38 -7.52
C SER A 164 -6.64 13.07 -7.49
N SER A 165 -7.63 12.99 -6.61
CA SER A 165 -8.63 11.92 -6.58
C SER A 165 -9.84 12.18 -7.50
N ALA A 166 -9.82 13.26 -8.28
CA ALA A 166 -10.91 13.61 -9.19
C ALA A 166 -11.10 12.52 -10.26
N PRO A 167 -12.33 12.10 -10.54
CA PRO A 167 -12.60 11.14 -11.60
C PRO A 167 -12.19 11.70 -12.96
N GLY A 168 -11.63 10.85 -13.82
CA GLY A 168 -11.15 11.26 -15.14
C GLY A 168 -9.71 11.76 -15.17
N THR A 169 -9.06 11.94 -14.00
CA THR A 169 -7.61 12.21 -13.96
C THR A 169 -6.85 11.03 -14.57
N PRO A 170 -5.85 11.27 -15.45
CA PRO A 170 -4.99 10.21 -15.97
C PRO A 170 -4.33 9.43 -14.83
N ALA A 171 -4.40 8.11 -14.92
CA ALA A 171 -3.74 7.27 -13.94
C ALA A 171 -2.21 7.39 -14.06
N PRO A 172 -1.46 7.29 -12.96
CA PRO A 172 -0.01 7.28 -13.00
C PRO A 172 0.50 6.12 -13.86
N LYS A 173 1.57 6.37 -14.60
CA LYS A 173 2.27 5.29 -15.31
C LYS A 173 3.08 4.47 -14.30
N LEU A 174 2.95 3.16 -14.42
CA LEU A 174 3.73 2.17 -13.65
C LEU A 174 5.12 2.00 -14.22
#